data_8c8ee77a35eb8012605dcd1f67becb1c
#
_entry.id   8c8ee77a35eb8012605dcd1f67becb1c
#
_cell.length_a   1.000
_cell.length_b   1.000
_cell.length_c   1.000
_cell.angle_alpha   90.00
_cell.angle_beta   90.00
_cell.angle_gamma   90.00
#
_symmetry.space_group_name_H-M   'P 1'
#
loop_
_entity.id
_entity.type
_entity.pdbx_description
1 polymer ?
#
loop_
_entity_poly.entity_id
_entity_poly.type
_entity_poly.pdbx_seq_one_letter_code
_entity_poly.pdbx_strand_id
1 'polypeptide(L)'
;MNKYKLYMIIGISSLVLSIGTTFAYYIWKSSTNAIVNLNICTPTITFAGGSTINGVDMIPVLTKEDGTIKEIEVKKNSTCNRDVTMNLYLELTTFPTELSDSSFKYELYKNSETMAIASGDFSNREQGNTITLLSNQILNTSKDTYTLYIYIDGNVDNPGTMAGKNFLFKLWGSGEGAIYKENVITTSDNPSASTSKFFNTEVMREEIQSLTIAEDNTVPDTPGVISKDISQNQDETVMLWYTPKEVTSSDGSTKTMYDMWIGGENGVLQTGTNASGMFAYLTNVEKLDLSKLDTSYITNMSRMFYMSSGLKSIDLSNFNTSNVTSMNYMFSECNNLLSLDLSNFDTSKVTAMVGMFMNCINLKELDLSNFNTSNVTNMQSMFYQCRRLEDLNLGSFDTSKLTTINYIFNNCISLKNLDIRNAELSKVQSKIVPYYGIKNTATIYVKNSTEKEYMKSNISNAIEDNIIIING
;
A
#
# COMPACT_ATOMS: atom_id res chain seq x y z
N MET A 1 -15.71 23.88 -15.13
CA MET A 1 -14.79 22.75 -15.15
C MET A 1 -13.68 23.08 -16.14
N ASN A 2 -12.45 23.18 -15.66
CA ASN A 2 -11.34 23.73 -16.45
C ASN A 2 -10.97 22.73 -17.57
N LYS A 3 -10.79 23.20 -18.82
CA LYS A 3 -10.47 22.35 -20.00
C LYS A 3 -9.33 21.35 -19.74
N TYR A 4 -8.41 21.69 -18.87
CA TYR A 4 -7.27 20.83 -18.49
C TYR A 4 -7.65 19.59 -17.66
N LYS A 5 -8.76 19.63 -16.89
CA LYS A 5 -9.29 18.43 -16.20
C LYS A 5 -9.90 17.42 -17.18
N LEU A 6 -10.45 17.91 -18.29
CA LEU A 6 -11.05 17.05 -19.31
C LEU A 6 -9.98 16.29 -20.11
N TYR A 7 -8.84 16.91 -20.42
CA TYR A 7 -7.73 16.25 -21.10
C TYR A 7 -7.04 15.19 -20.24
N MET A 8 -7.00 15.38 -18.91
CA MET A 8 -6.47 14.39 -17.99
C MET A 8 -7.39 13.16 -17.88
N ILE A 9 -8.70 13.36 -17.92
CA ILE A 9 -9.69 12.26 -17.88
C ILE A 9 -9.73 11.52 -19.22
N ILE A 10 -9.60 12.22 -20.36
CA ILE A 10 -9.60 11.59 -21.69
C ILE A 10 -8.28 10.87 -21.96
N GLY A 11 -7.14 11.38 -21.46
CA GLY A 11 -5.85 10.69 -21.55
C GLY A 11 -5.81 9.37 -20.78
N ILE A 12 -6.45 9.30 -19.62
CA ILE A 12 -6.56 8.07 -18.83
C ILE A 12 -7.53 7.06 -19.46
N SER A 13 -8.63 7.51 -20.06
CA SER A 13 -9.62 6.60 -20.65
C SER A 13 -9.23 6.04 -22.02
N SER A 14 -8.37 6.71 -22.77
CA SER A 14 -7.89 6.19 -24.07
C SER A 14 -6.67 5.25 -23.94
N LEU A 15 -5.98 5.25 -22.80
CA LEU A 15 -4.83 4.36 -22.57
C LEU A 15 -5.24 2.98 -22.01
N VAL A 16 -6.45 2.85 -21.47
CA VAL A 16 -6.96 1.58 -20.91
C VAL A 16 -7.44 0.58 -21.98
N LEU A 17 -7.51 0.98 -23.25
CA LEU A 17 -8.14 0.19 -24.32
C LEU A 17 -7.19 -0.44 -25.37
N SER A 18 -5.88 -0.33 -25.23
CA SER A 18 -4.98 -1.01 -26.15
C SER A 18 -3.77 -1.62 -25.49
N ILE A 19 -3.83 -2.94 -25.32
CA ILE A 19 -2.70 -3.88 -25.26
C ILE A 19 -1.78 -3.78 -24.02
N GLY A 20 -2.02 -4.63 -23.05
CA GLY A 20 -1.14 -5.50 -22.26
C GLY A 20 0.26 -5.05 -21.81
N THR A 21 0.56 -3.75 -21.74
CA THR A 21 1.72 -3.21 -21.05
C THR A 21 1.35 -1.83 -20.51
N THR A 22 1.12 -1.74 -19.22
CA THR A 22 0.68 -0.49 -18.56
C THR A 22 1.87 0.44 -18.37
N PHE A 23 2.16 1.26 -19.37
CA PHE A 23 3.01 2.43 -19.19
C PHE A 23 2.15 3.59 -18.71
N ALA A 24 2.27 3.97 -17.46
CA ALA A 24 1.66 5.21 -16.96
C ALA A 24 2.60 6.38 -17.27
N TYR A 25 2.40 7.05 -18.40
CA TYR A 25 3.07 8.30 -18.72
C TYR A 25 2.35 9.46 -18.01
N TYR A 26 3.02 10.13 -17.08
CA TYR A 26 2.54 11.38 -16.51
C TYR A 26 3.34 12.55 -17.08
N ILE A 27 2.73 13.30 -18.00
CA ILE A 27 3.29 14.54 -18.52
C ILE A 27 2.81 15.69 -17.64
N TRP A 28 3.74 16.36 -16.98
CA TRP A 28 3.47 17.52 -16.15
C TRP A 28 3.72 18.80 -16.90
N LYS A 29 2.65 19.54 -17.16
CA LYS A 29 2.73 20.94 -17.60
C LYS A 29 2.13 21.79 -16.47
N SER A 30 2.97 22.25 -15.55
CA SER A 30 2.53 23.08 -14.43
C SER A 30 2.90 24.55 -14.65
N SER A 31 1.94 25.43 -14.49
CA SER A 31 2.15 26.87 -14.45
C SER A 31 2.14 27.45 -13.02
N THR A 32 1.99 26.63 -11.99
CA THR A 32 1.96 27.02 -10.58
C THR A 32 2.33 25.83 -9.69
N ASN A 33 2.74 26.10 -8.45
CA ASN A 33 3.12 25.11 -7.44
C ASN A 33 1.97 24.12 -7.09
N ALA A 34 1.59 23.27 -8.02
CA ALA A 34 0.60 22.24 -7.75
C ALA A 34 1.30 20.94 -7.34
N ILE A 35 1.19 20.61 -6.06
CA ILE A 35 1.57 19.30 -5.55
C ILE A 35 0.41 18.34 -5.86
N VAL A 36 0.62 17.37 -6.73
CA VAL A 36 -0.29 16.24 -6.91
C VAL A 36 0.33 15.04 -6.24
N ASN A 37 -0.17 14.69 -5.07
CA ASN A 37 0.14 13.43 -4.41
C ASN A 37 -0.61 12.31 -5.13
N LEU A 38 0.06 11.62 -6.03
CA LEU A 38 -0.35 10.31 -6.50
C LEU A 38 0.42 9.29 -5.66
N ASN A 39 -0.27 8.34 -5.05
CA ASN A 39 0.30 7.22 -4.29
C ASN A 39 0.99 6.18 -5.21
N ILE A 40 1.67 6.64 -6.24
CA ILE A 40 2.45 5.84 -7.15
C ILE A 40 3.90 6.28 -6.96
N CYS A 41 4.86 5.38 -7.07
CA CYS A 41 6.29 5.69 -7.02
C CYS A 41 6.73 6.58 -8.21
N THR A 42 6.09 7.72 -8.40
CA THR A 42 6.48 8.72 -9.41
C THR A 42 7.30 9.80 -8.75
N PRO A 43 8.38 10.28 -9.39
CA PRO A 43 9.13 11.40 -8.86
C PRO A 43 8.27 12.67 -8.87
N THR A 44 8.38 13.46 -7.81
CA THR A 44 7.85 14.83 -7.80
C THR A 44 8.93 15.76 -8.32
N ILE A 45 8.65 16.43 -9.43
CA ILE A 45 9.56 17.43 -10.02
C ILE A 45 9.01 18.82 -9.68
N THR A 46 9.82 19.61 -9.02
CA THR A 46 9.49 20.98 -8.64
C THR A 46 10.45 21.95 -9.31
N PHE A 47 9.91 22.98 -9.94
CA PHE A 47 10.69 24.03 -10.58
C PHE A 47 10.65 25.29 -9.72
N ALA A 48 11.80 25.78 -9.27
CA ALA A 48 11.88 27.02 -8.52
C ALA A 48 11.33 28.19 -9.38
N GLY A 49 10.34 28.91 -8.87
CA GLY A 49 9.70 29.99 -9.63
C GLY A 49 8.81 29.55 -10.80
N GLY A 50 8.31 28.26 -10.78
CA GLY A 50 7.42 27.72 -11.83
C GLY A 50 8.17 27.04 -13.00
N SER A 51 7.41 26.53 -13.98
CA SER A 51 7.95 25.73 -15.10
C SER A 51 8.45 26.56 -16.29
N THR A 52 8.35 27.89 -16.24
CA THR A 52 8.80 28.76 -17.32
C THR A 52 10.17 29.35 -17.04
N ILE A 53 10.95 29.52 -18.10
CA ILE A 53 12.22 30.23 -18.10
C ILE A 53 12.07 31.37 -19.08
N ASN A 54 12.21 32.59 -18.60
CA ASN A 54 12.08 33.81 -19.40
C ASN A 54 13.42 34.53 -19.43
N GLY A 55 14.03 34.60 -20.59
CA GLY A 55 15.23 35.43 -20.85
C GLY A 55 14.78 36.71 -21.52
N VAL A 56 15.06 37.84 -20.88
CA VAL A 56 14.72 39.19 -21.39
C VAL A 56 16.03 39.93 -21.63
N ASP A 57 16.10 40.58 -22.80
CA ASP A 57 17.27 41.37 -23.18
C ASP A 57 18.60 40.64 -22.99
N MET A 58 18.64 39.41 -23.47
CA MET A 58 19.82 38.54 -23.32
C MET A 58 21.08 39.22 -23.90
N ILE A 59 22.15 39.19 -23.15
CA ILE A 59 23.49 39.68 -23.55
C ILE A 59 24.49 38.54 -23.49
N PRO A 60 25.53 38.56 -24.33
CA PRO A 60 26.62 37.64 -24.19
C PRO A 60 27.32 37.76 -22.83
N VAL A 61 27.60 36.64 -22.18
CA VAL A 61 28.23 36.58 -20.86
C VAL A 61 29.55 35.83 -20.89
N LEU A 62 30.45 36.15 -19.97
CA LEU A 62 31.76 35.49 -19.88
C LEU A 62 31.68 34.17 -19.12
N THR A 63 30.72 34.06 -18.20
CA THR A 63 30.47 32.84 -17.42
C THR A 63 29.02 32.47 -17.49
N LYS A 64 28.70 31.19 -17.39
CA LYS A 64 27.31 30.67 -17.41
C LYS A 64 26.48 31.16 -16.22
N GLU A 65 27.14 31.45 -15.12
CA GLU A 65 26.52 31.94 -13.87
C GLU A 65 25.89 33.33 -14.04
N ASP A 66 26.37 34.10 -15.06
CA ASP A 66 25.78 35.40 -15.42
C ASP A 66 24.59 35.27 -16.38
N GLY A 67 24.26 34.06 -16.84
CA GLY A 67 23.14 33.75 -17.68
C GLY A 67 21.82 33.56 -16.90
N THR A 68 20.84 32.96 -17.57
CA THR A 68 19.58 32.57 -16.92
C THR A 68 19.78 31.24 -16.20
N ILE A 69 19.46 31.22 -14.90
CA ILE A 69 19.60 30.05 -14.03
C ILE A 69 18.25 29.52 -13.63
N LYS A 70 18.08 28.20 -13.67
CA LYS A 70 16.86 27.53 -13.22
C LYS A 70 17.18 26.35 -12.31
N GLU A 71 16.67 26.42 -11.10
CA GLU A 71 16.77 25.30 -10.15
C GLU A 71 15.59 24.35 -10.31
N ILE A 72 15.88 23.06 -10.26
CA ILE A 72 14.93 21.95 -10.41
C ILE A 72 15.16 21.00 -9.25
N GLU A 73 14.14 20.74 -8.49
CA GLU A 73 14.17 19.76 -7.40
C GLU A 73 13.35 18.54 -7.79
N VAL A 74 13.94 17.36 -7.65
CA VAL A 74 13.28 16.09 -7.89
C VAL A 74 13.27 15.29 -6.61
N LYS A 75 12.11 14.95 -6.11
CA LYS A 75 11.92 14.13 -4.92
C LYS A 75 11.32 12.79 -5.29
N LYS A 76 11.88 11.75 -4.71
CA LYS A 76 11.29 10.43 -4.65
C LYS A 76 10.33 10.40 -3.45
N ASN A 77 9.15 9.81 -3.60
CA ASN A 77 8.25 9.62 -2.46
C ASN A 77 8.96 8.76 -1.40
N SER A 78 8.88 9.16 -0.12
CA SER A 78 9.55 8.46 1.00
C SER A 78 9.08 7.01 1.18
N THR A 79 7.90 6.67 0.67
CA THR A 79 7.37 5.30 0.67
C THR A 79 7.86 4.48 -0.53
N CYS A 80 8.62 5.09 -1.45
CA CYS A 80 9.13 4.41 -2.63
C CYS A 80 10.56 3.89 -2.38
N ASN A 81 10.70 2.61 -2.10
CA ASN A 81 12.00 1.95 -1.87
C ASN A 81 12.73 1.54 -3.17
N ARG A 82 12.24 1.99 -4.34
CA ARG A 82 12.76 1.58 -5.65
C ARG A 82 13.39 2.72 -6.39
N ASP A 83 14.25 2.39 -7.34
CA ASP A 83 14.79 3.33 -8.29
C ASP A 83 13.67 3.80 -9.22
N VAL A 84 13.57 5.10 -9.40
CA VAL A 84 12.59 5.75 -10.27
C VAL A 84 13.35 6.41 -11.38
N THR A 85 12.93 6.22 -12.63
CA THR A 85 13.49 6.93 -13.76
C THR A 85 12.71 8.20 -14.06
N MET A 86 13.41 9.23 -14.52
CA MET A 86 12.78 10.44 -15.00
C MET A 86 13.41 10.90 -16.31
N ASN A 87 12.61 11.62 -17.08
CA ASN A 87 13.05 12.41 -18.21
C ASN A 87 12.76 13.89 -17.93
N LEU A 88 13.61 14.77 -18.43
CA LEU A 88 13.46 16.21 -18.32
C LEU A 88 13.57 16.83 -19.71
N TYR A 89 12.66 17.74 -20.02
CA TYR A 89 12.52 18.34 -21.34
C TYR A 89 12.44 19.85 -21.25
N LEU A 90 12.98 20.51 -22.28
CA LEU A 90 12.90 21.94 -22.49
C LEU A 90 12.17 22.23 -23.79
N GLU A 91 10.99 22.84 -23.70
CA GLU A 91 10.14 23.24 -24.85
C GLU A 91 10.42 24.70 -25.20
N LEU A 92 10.76 25.00 -26.45
CA LEU A 92 11.05 26.33 -26.95
C LEU A 92 9.73 27.04 -27.30
N THR A 93 9.10 27.70 -26.33
CA THR A 93 7.75 28.29 -26.48
C THR A 93 7.78 29.62 -27.27
N THR A 94 8.77 30.47 -27.00
CA THR A 94 9.13 31.65 -27.82
C THR A 94 10.61 31.57 -28.11
N PHE A 95 10.94 31.48 -29.36
CA PHE A 95 12.31 31.29 -29.79
C PHE A 95 12.58 32.03 -31.10
N PRO A 96 13.11 33.27 -31.05
CA PRO A 96 13.54 34.00 -32.24
C PRO A 96 14.61 33.26 -33.04
N THR A 97 14.55 33.35 -34.35
CA THR A 97 15.47 32.64 -35.24
C THR A 97 16.92 33.08 -35.04
N GLU A 98 17.18 34.29 -34.57
CA GLU A 98 18.49 34.80 -34.23
C GLU A 98 19.15 34.08 -33.05
N LEU A 99 18.37 33.40 -32.21
CA LEU A 99 18.82 32.56 -31.10
C LEU A 99 19.13 31.11 -31.54
N SER A 100 18.85 30.77 -32.80
CA SER A 100 19.22 29.46 -33.37
C SER A 100 20.71 29.45 -33.76
N ASP A 101 21.57 29.50 -32.74
CA ASP A 101 23.03 29.64 -32.88
C ASP A 101 23.78 28.75 -31.89
N SER A 102 24.96 28.32 -32.25
CA SER A 102 25.83 27.47 -31.41
C SER A 102 26.42 28.20 -30.20
N SER A 103 26.40 29.54 -30.21
CA SER A 103 26.82 30.36 -29.07
C SER A 103 25.75 30.49 -28.01
N PHE A 104 24.47 30.20 -28.33
CA PHE A 104 23.44 30.11 -27.35
C PHE A 104 23.44 28.69 -26.80
N LYS A 105 23.70 28.54 -25.49
CA LYS A 105 24.03 27.26 -24.85
C LYS A 105 23.17 26.96 -23.66
N TYR A 106 23.09 25.68 -23.35
CA TYR A 106 22.53 25.20 -22.06
C TYR A 106 23.48 24.17 -21.43
N GLU A 107 23.53 24.16 -20.11
CA GLU A 107 24.22 23.18 -19.29
C GLU A 107 23.39 22.79 -18.09
N LEU A 108 23.29 21.51 -17.81
CA LEU A 108 22.56 20.96 -16.67
C LEU A 108 23.52 20.25 -15.71
N TYR A 109 23.45 20.60 -14.47
CA TYR A 109 24.27 20.03 -13.38
C TYR A 109 23.38 19.32 -12.38
N LYS A 110 23.89 18.24 -11.81
CA LYS A 110 23.21 17.50 -10.75
C LYS A 110 23.85 17.79 -9.40
N ASN A 111 23.03 18.15 -8.39
CA ASN A 111 23.51 18.50 -7.06
C ASN A 111 24.63 19.55 -7.11
N SER A 112 25.77 19.29 -6.47
CA SER A 112 26.95 20.14 -6.48
C SER A 112 28.09 19.60 -7.39
N GLU A 113 27.71 18.80 -8.41
CA GLU A 113 28.69 18.27 -9.36
C GLU A 113 29.34 19.40 -10.17
N THR A 114 30.64 19.24 -10.46
CA THR A 114 31.39 20.22 -11.21
C THR A 114 31.36 19.99 -12.72
N MET A 115 30.88 18.84 -13.16
CA MET A 115 30.71 18.49 -14.58
C MET A 115 29.21 18.51 -14.93
N ALA A 116 28.88 19.09 -16.08
CA ALA A 116 27.54 19.05 -16.61
C ALA A 116 27.13 17.61 -16.96
N ILE A 117 25.97 17.18 -16.53
CA ILE A 117 25.40 15.89 -16.88
C ILE A 117 24.68 15.90 -18.22
N ALA A 118 24.30 17.08 -18.69
CA ALA A 118 23.80 17.35 -20.04
C ALA A 118 24.23 18.74 -20.47
N SER A 119 24.59 18.90 -21.72
CA SER A 119 24.94 20.20 -22.32
C SER A 119 24.66 20.18 -23.81
N GLY A 120 24.46 21.35 -24.39
CA GLY A 120 24.25 21.51 -25.81
C GLY A 120 24.07 22.98 -26.18
N ASP A 121 23.76 23.19 -27.45
CA ASP A 121 23.45 24.51 -27.99
C ASP A 121 22.09 24.53 -28.69
N PHE A 122 21.70 25.72 -29.12
CA PHE A 122 20.43 25.93 -29.80
C PHE A 122 20.55 26.03 -31.32
N SER A 123 21.69 25.65 -31.91
CA SER A 123 21.85 25.63 -33.37
C SER A 123 20.81 24.71 -34.03
N ASN A 124 20.29 25.16 -35.16
CA ASN A 124 19.25 24.43 -35.92
C ASN A 124 17.97 24.17 -35.10
N ARG A 125 17.64 24.98 -34.13
CA ARG A 125 16.42 24.90 -33.36
C ARG A 125 15.39 25.95 -33.83
N GLU A 126 14.13 25.59 -33.66
CA GLU A 126 13.00 26.44 -34.02
C GLU A 126 11.98 26.50 -32.85
N GLN A 127 11.14 27.52 -32.85
CA GLN A 127 10.02 27.59 -31.91
C GLN A 127 9.14 26.35 -31.99
N GLY A 128 8.75 25.80 -30.86
CA GLY A 128 7.99 24.56 -30.74
C GLY A 128 8.85 23.31 -30.63
N ASN A 129 10.17 23.39 -30.88
CA ASN A 129 11.05 22.27 -30.66
C ASN A 129 11.13 21.92 -29.16
N THR A 130 11.39 20.64 -28.87
CA THR A 130 11.65 20.13 -27.53
C THR A 130 13.03 19.54 -27.47
N ILE A 131 13.82 19.96 -26.48
CA ILE A 131 15.15 19.42 -26.19
C ILE A 131 14.99 18.45 -25.02
N THR A 132 15.52 17.23 -25.18
CA THR A 132 15.64 16.27 -24.07
C THR A 132 16.87 16.61 -23.24
N LEU A 133 16.68 17.11 -22.04
CA LEU A 133 17.77 17.43 -21.11
C LEU A 133 18.26 16.17 -20.39
N LEU A 134 17.35 15.31 -19.96
CA LEU A 134 17.63 14.02 -19.34
C LEU A 134 16.72 12.93 -19.91
N SER A 135 17.27 11.74 -20.08
CA SER A 135 16.54 10.55 -20.50
C SER A 135 16.86 9.39 -19.58
N ASN A 136 15.82 8.74 -19.04
CA ASN A 136 15.93 7.58 -18.17
C ASN A 136 16.89 7.79 -16.97
N GLN A 137 16.92 9.02 -16.43
CA GLN A 137 17.75 9.33 -15.27
C GLN A 137 17.23 8.59 -14.03
N ILE A 138 18.06 7.74 -13.45
CA ILE A 138 17.72 6.99 -12.24
C ILE A 138 17.81 7.90 -11.01
N LEU A 139 16.76 7.86 -10.18
CA LEU A 139 16.69 8.50 -8.87
C LEU A 139 16.85 7.42 -7.80
N ASN A 140 18.07 7.30 -7.30
CA ASN A 140 18.41 6.36 -6.23
C ASN A 140 18.45 7.02 -4.84
N THR A 141 18.32 8.33 -4.78
CA THR A 141 18.26 9.12 -3.54
C THR A 141 16.85 9.64 -3.27
N SER A 142 16.58 10.06 -2.03
CA SER A 142 15.30 10.65 -1.65
C SER A 142 15.04 12.00 -2.32
N LYS A 143 16.11 12.70 -2.71
CA LYS A 143 16.05 14.03 -3.31
C LYS A 143 17.30 14.28 -4.15
N ASP A 144 17.09 14.71 -5.39
CA ASP A 144 18.13 15.26 -6.27
C ASP A 144 17.78 16.71 -6.63
N THR A 145 18.79 17.56 -6.77
CA THR A 145 18.65 18.92 -7.28
C THR A 145 19.40 19.05 -8.59
N TYR A 146 18.84 19.82 -9.51
CA TYR A 146 19.47 20.10 -10.80
C TYR A 146 19.49 21.61 -11.00
N THR A 147 20.58 22.12 -11.58
CA THR A 147 20.72 23.52 -11.96
C THR A 147 20.92 23.61 -13.47
N LEU A 148 19.98 24.23 -14.15
CA LEU A 148 20.04 24.47 -15.58
C LEU A 148 20.52 25.93 -15.83
N TYR A 149 21.59 26.07 -16.57
CA TYR A 149 22.10 27.33 -17.06
C TYR A 149 21.73 27.49 -18.53
N ILE A 150 21.29 28.68 -18.93
CA ILE A 150 21.00 29.07 -20.32
C ILE A 150 21.67 30.44 -20.55
N TYR A 151 22.57 30.50 -21.49
CA TYR A 151 23.42 31.69 -21.69
C TYR A 151 23.88 31.83 -23.12
N ILE A 152 24.23 33.06 -23.53
CA ILE A 152 24.94 33.36 -24.77
C ILE A 152 26.43 33.41 -24.40
N ASP A 153 27.23 32.51 -24.96
CA ASP A 153 28.69 32.46 -24.73
C ASP A 153 29.40 33.63 -25.38
N GLY A 154 29.89 34.56 -24.56
CA GLY A 154 30.60 35.74 -25.01
C GLY A 154 32.06 35.52 -25.47
N ASN A 155 32.55 34.26 -25.28
CA ASN A 155 33.93 33.91 -25.70
C ASN A 155 34.02 33.45 -27.17
N VAL A 156 32.94 33.54 -27.94
CA VAL A 156 32.88 33.16 -29.35
C VAL A 156 32.86 34.38 -30.26
N ASP A 157 33.30 34.20 -31.51
CA ASP A 157 33.33 35.27 -32.50
C ASP A 157 31.88 35.67 -32.90
N ASN A 158 31.53 36.94 -32.64
CA ASN A 158 30.34 37.63 -33.12
C ASN A 158 28.97 37.17 -32.53
N PRO A 159 28.72 37.20 -31.19
CA PRO A 159 27.44 36.92 -30.60
C PRO A 159 26.41 38.08 -30.79
N GLY A 160 26.76 39.12 -31.52
CA GLY A 160 26.02 40.40 -31.50
C GLY A 160 24.61 40.41 -32.07
N THR A 161 24.25 39.47 -32.93
CA THR A 161 22.88 39.36 -33.49
C THR A 161 21.84 38.83 -32.48
N MET A 162 22.30 38.15 -31.44
CA MET A 162 21.49 37.55 -30.39
C MET A 162 21.22 38.53 -29.24
N ALA A 163 22.09 39.55 -29.09
CA ALA A 163 21.94 40.52 -28.00
C ALA A 163 20.58 41.26 -28.05
N GLY A 164 19.95 41.44 -26.91
CA GLY A 164 18.67 42.08 -26.80
C GLY A 164 17.46 41.24 -27.25
N LYS A 165 17.68 39.94 -27.54
CA LYS A 165 16.58 39.03 -27.87
C LYS A 165 15.98 38.36 -26.61
N ASN A 166 14.69 38.11 -26.69
CA ASN A 166 13.93 37.48 -25.62
C ASN A 166 13.56 36.08 -26.01
N PHE A 167 13.57 35.18 -25.05
CA PHE A 167 13.05 33.81 -25.24
C PHE A 167 12.07 33.44 -24.09
N LEU A 168 11.21 32.50 -24.38
CA LEU A 168 10.38 31.84 -23.37
C LEU A 168 10.47 30.34 -23.57
N PHE A 169 11.01 29.65 -22.59
CA PHE A 169 11.08 28.19 -22.57
C PHE A 169 10.20 27.64 -21.47
N LYS A 170 9.76 26.41 -21.66
CA LYS A 170 8.98 25.67 -20.69
C LYS A 170 9.69 24.38 -20.32
N LEU A 171 9.95 24.22 -19.03
CA LEU A 171 10.42 22.94 -18.48
C LEU A 171 9.25 22.04 -18.18
N TRP A 172 9.36 20.80 -18.54
CA TRP A 172 8.46 19.75 -18.11
C TRP A 172 9.23 18.44 -17.96
N GLY A 173 8.71 17.53 -17.13
CA GLY A 173 9.31 16.23 -16.93
C GLY A 173 8.26 15.14 -17.05
N SER A 174 8.68 13.99 -17.51
CA SER A 174 7.95 12.74 -17.37
C SER A 174 8.73 11.84 -16.43
N GLY A 175 8.05 11.28 -15.42
CA GLY A 175 8.56 10.12 -14.70
C GLY A 175 8.04 8.91 -15.41
N GLU A 176 8.92 8.11 -15.96
CA GLU A 176 8.60 6.71 -16.09
C GLU A 176 8.82 6.16 -14.68
N GLY A 177 7.73 5.84 -13.99
CA GLY A 177 7.85 4.84 -12.97
C GLY A 177 8.60 3.71 -13.63
N ALA A 178 9.71 3.21 -13.02
CA ALA A 178 10.39 2.04 -13.52
C ALA A 178 9.33 1.10 -14.07
N ILE A 179 9.60 0.45 -15.20
CA ILE A 179 8.75 -0.63 -15.67
C ILE A 179 8.60 -1.53 -14.47
N TYR A 180 7.49 -1.32 -13.73
CA TYR A 180 7.14 -2.22 -12.68
C TYR A 180 6.73 -3.48 -13.42
N LYS A 181 7.60 -4.39 -13.45
CA LYS A 181 7.15 -5.73 -13.27
C LYS A 181 6.49 -5.70 -11.89
N GLU A 182 5.17 -5.59 -11.87
CA GLU A 182 4.45 -5.56 -10.61
C GLU A 182 4.68 -6.93 -9.97
N ASN A 183 5.51 -6.98 -8.90
CA ASN A 183 5.69 -8.18 -8.10
C ASN A 183 4.39 -8.50 -7.35
N VAL A 184 3.29 -8.48 -8.10
CA VAL A 184 1.94 -8.65 -7.60
C VAL A 184 1.56 -10.12 -7.70
N ILE A 185 1.26 -10.69 -6.56
CA ILE A 185 0.68 -12.04 -6.47
C ILE A 185 -0.68 -12.03 -7.18
N THR A 186 -0.91 -13.03 -8.02
CA THR A 186 -2.24 -13.25 -8.59
C THR A 186 -3.30 -13.39 -7.49
N THR A 187 -4.43 -12.69 -7.65
CA THR A 187 -5.52 -12.67 -6.67
C THR A 187 -6.60 -13.71 -6.96
N SER A 188 -6.38 -14.57 -7.96
CA SER A 188 -7.39 -15.53 -8.43
C SER A 188 -7.70 -16.67 -7.45
N ASP A 189 -6.96 -16.76 -6.33
CA ASP A 189 -7.10 -17.85 -5.37
C ASP A 189 -8.15 -17.49 -4.32
N ASN A 190 -9.39 -17.91 -4.54
CA ASN A 190 -10.48 -17.78 -3.56
C ASN A 190 -10.84 -19.18 -3.04
N PRO A 191 -10.13 -19.68 -2.03
CA PRO A 191 -10.29 -21.05 -1.55
C PRO A 191 -11.66 -21.25 -0.90
N SER A 192 -12.28 -22.41 -1.14
CA SER A 192 -13.53 -22.82 -0.53
C SER A 192 -13.37 -23.87 0.56
N ALA A 193 -12.21 -24.52 0.65
CA ALA A 193 -11.89 -25.59 1.61
C ALA A 193 -10.37 -25.74 1.80
N SER A 194 -9.96 -26.51 2.83
CA SER A 194 -8.57 -26.92 3.05
C SER A 194 -7.98 -27.75 1.92
N THR A 195 -8.84 -28.46 1.20
CA THR A 195 -8.51 -29.24 -0.01
C THR A 195 -8.43 -28.38 -1.28
N SER A 196 -8.60 -27.06 -1.18
CA SER A 196 -8.32 -26.15 -2.30
C SER A 196 -6.83 -26.06 -2.55
N LYS A 197 -6.44 -26.05 -3.84
CA LYS A 197 -5.04 -25.91 -4.24
C LYS A 197 -4.51 -24.52 -3.89
N PHE A 198 -3.27 -24.42 -3.45
CA PHE A 198 -2.62 -23.17 -3.11
C PHE A 198 -2.04 -22.52 -4.37
N PHE A 199 -2.49 -21.32 -4.71
CA PHE A 199 -2.11 -20.59 -5.94
C PHE A 199 -2.11 -21.46 -7.21
N ASN A 200 -3.13 -22.30 -7.37
CA ASN A 200 -3.26 -23.23 -8.51
C ASN A 200 -2.05 -24.18 -8.70
N THR A 201 -1.26 -24.43 -7.66
CA THR A 201 -0.27 -25.52 -7.63
C THR A 201 -0.97 -26.88 -7.54
N GLU A 202 -0.21 -27.97 -7.50
CA GLU A 202 -0.78 -29.28 -7.19
C GLU A 202 -0.95 -29.52 -5.68
N VAL A 203 -0.43 -28.61 -4.82
CA VAL A 203 -0.44 -28.71 -3.37
C VAL A 203 -1.74 -28.19 -2.79
N MET A 204 -2.41 -28.99 -1.97
CA MET A 204 -3.58 -28.56 -1.20
C MET A 204 -3.14 -27.76 0.02
N ARG A 205 -3.98 -26.81 0.44
CA ARG A 205 -3.65 -25.93 1.58
C ARG A 205 -3.41 -26.67 2.88
N GLU A 206 -4.11 -27.79 3.11
CA GLU A 206 -3.90 -28.68 4.26
C GLU A 206 -2.63 -29.54 4.16
N GLU A 207 -1.94 -29.54 3.04
CA GLU A 207 -0.66 -30.24 2.86
C GLU A 207 0.55 -29.32 3.07
N ILE A 208 0.32 -28.01 3.28
CA ILE A 208 1.40 -27.06 3.53
C ILE A 208 1.84 -27.18 5.00
N GLN A 209 3.10 -27.57 5.20
CA GLN A 209 3.73 -27.68 6.53
C GLN A 209 4.38 -26.36 6.95
N SER A 210 5.00 -25.66 6.01
CA SER A 210 5.57 -24.35 6.22
C SER A 210 5.39 -23.46 5.00
N LEU A 211 5.25 -22.14 5.24
CA LEU A 211 5.19 -21.12 4.19
C LEU A 211 6.11 -19.97 4.59
N THR A 212 7.05 -19.65 3.73
CA THR A 212 8.06 -18.61 3.96
C THR A 212 8.03 -17.59 2.84
N ILE A 213 8.06 -16.29 3.19
CA ILE A 213 8.33 -15.23 2.22
C ILE A 213 9.85 -15.13 2.04
N ALA A 214 10.33 -15.45 0.85
CA ALA A 214 11.75 -15.50 0.52
C ALA A 214 12.37 -14.11 0.35
N GLU A 215 13.70 -14.06 0.29
CA GLU A 215 14.45 -12.81 0.10
C GLU A 215 14.23 -12.21 -1.30
N ASP A 216 14.08 -13.07 -2.32
CA ASP A 216 13.80 -12.70 -3.70
C ASP A 216 13.05 -13.83 -4.44
N ASN A 217 12.84 -13.68 -5.75
CA ASN A 217 12.17 -14.68 -6.59
C ASN A 217 13.11 -15.76 -7.16
N THR A 218 14.34 -15.88 -6.66
CA THR A 218 15.30 -16.89 -7.14
C THR A 218 14.91 -18.27 -6.67
N VAL A 219 14.49 -19.10 -7.61
CA VAL A 219 14.17 -20.49 -7.35
C VAL A 219 15.48 -21.30 -7.25
N PRO A 220 15.70 -22.06 -6.17
CA PRO A 220 16.89 -22.89 -6.04
C PRO A 220 16.99 -23.95 -7.15
N ASP A 221 18.15 -24.05 -7.79
CA ASP A 221 18.47 -25.16 -8.73
C ASP A 221 18.87 -26.42 -7.93
N THR A 222 17.88 -26.99 -7.22
CA THR A 222 18.06 -28.18 -6.39
C THR A 222 17.10 -29.27 -6.85
N PRO A 223 17.57 -30.53 -7.00
CA PRO A 223 16.70 -31.65 -7.39
C PRO A 223 15.49 -31.78 -6.46
N GLY A 224 14.30 -31.89 -7.01
CA GLY A 224 13.05 -32.06 -6.28
C GLY A 224 12.33 -30.73 -5.94
N VAL A 225 12.92 -29.58 -6.23
CA VAL A 225 12.20 -28.31 -6.15
C VAL A 225 11.25 -28.19 -7.33
N ILE A 226 10.00 -27.87 -7.03
CA ILE A 226 8.95 -27.60 -8.02
C ILE A 226 8.61 -26.12 -7.91
N SER A 227 8.58 -25.39 -9.03
CA SER A 227 8.29 -23.97 -9.03
C SER A 227 7.11 -23.62 -9.91
N LYS A 228 6.53 -22.46 -9.64
CA LYS A 228 5.43 -21.88 -10.39
C LYS A 228 5.51 -20.35 -10.38
N ASP A 229 5.33 -19.76 -11.55
CA ASP A 229 5.07 -18.32 -11.67
C ASP A 229 3.66 -18.02 -11.15
N ILE A 230 3.57 -17.19 -10.12
CA ILE A 230 2.31 -16.70 -9.53
C ILE A 230 2.19 -15.18 -9.65
N SER A 231 3.04 -14.55 -10.47
CA SER A 231 2.89 -13.13 -10.79
C SER A 231 1.59 -12.87 -11.54
N GLN A 232 1.00 -11.72 -11.32
CA GLN A 232 -0.25 -11.32 -11.97
C GLN A 232 -0.11 -11.31 -13.51
N ASN A 233 1.05 -10.90 -13.99
CA ASN A 233 1.33 -10.74 -15.41
C ASN A 233 1.98 -11.99 -16.06
N GLN A 234 2.25 -13.04 -15.26
CA GLN A 234 2.98 -14.25 -15.72
C GLN A 234 4.35 -13.91 -16.32
N ASP A 235 5.12 -13.07 -15.61
CA ASP A 235 6.42 -12.52 -16.04
C ASP A 235 7.55 -12.91 -15.07
N GLU A 236 7.32 -13.92 -14.23
CA GLU A 236 8.24 -14.48 -13.24
C GLU A 236 8.71 -13.48 -12.17
N THR A 237 8.03 -12.34 -12.03
CA THR A 237 8.37 -11.36 -11.00
C THR A 237 7.99 -11.83 -9.60
N VAL A 238 7.05 -12.78 -9.50
CA VAL A 238 6.72 -13.48 -8.26
C VAL A 238 6.74 -14.97 -8.50
N MET A 239 7.70 -15.65 -7.88
CA MET A 239 7.82 -17.08 -7.95
C MET A 239 7.37 -17.74 -6.66
N LEU A 240 6.66 -18.86 -6.80
CA LEU A 240 6.36 -19.80 -5.74
C LEU A 240 7.14 -21.08 -6.03
N TRP A 241 7.79 -21.63 -5.00
CA TRP A 241 8.42 -22.95 -5.11
C TRP A 241 8.20 -23.77 -3.87
N TYR A 242 8.30 -25.08 -3.99
CA TYR A 242 8.04 -25.99 -2.91
C TYR A 242 8.79 -27.31 -3.05
N THR A 243 9.00 -27.96 -1.92
CA THR A 243 9.62 -29.30 -1.84
C THR A 243 8.73 -30.24 -1.07
N PRO A 244 8.57 -31.50 -1.53
CA PRO A 244 7.86 -32.53 -0.78
C PRO A 244 8.66 -32.98 0.44
N LYS A 245 7.94 -33.30 1.52
CA LYS A 245 8.51 -33.82 2.78
C LYS A 245 7.59 -34.88 3.34
N GLU A 246 8.12 -36.05 3.62
CA GLU A 246 7.36 -37.12 4.28
C GLU A 246 7.25 -36.84 5.78
N VAL A 247 6.01 -36.77 6.27
CA VAL A 247 5.70 -36.56 7.69
C VAL A 247 4.95 -37.79 8.21
N THR A 248 5.52 -38.43 9.24
CA THR A 248 4.92 -39.61 9.88
C THR A 248 4.14 -39.17 11.10
N SER A 249 2.86 -39.49 11.13
CA SER A 249 1.96 -39.22 12.26
C SER A 249 2.22 -40.21 13.41
N SER A 250 1.71 -39.91 14.59
CA SER A 250 1.85 -40.73 15.79
C SER A 250 1.22 -42.12 15.68
N ASP A 251 0.29 -42.33 14.75
CA ASP A 251 -0.32 -43.62 14.42
C ASP A 251 0.49 -44.43 13.39
N GLY A 252 1.65 -43.92 12.97
CA GLY A 252 2.54 -44.57 12.00
C GLY A 252 2.17 -44.34 10.53
N SER A 253 1.09 -43.59 10.24
CA SER A 253 0.75 -43.20 8.88
C SER A 253 1.70 -42.12 8.36
N THR A 254 2.11 -42.25 7.09
CA THR A 254 2.99 -41.27 6.43
C THR A 254 2.17 -40.47 5.40
N LYS A 255 2.33 -39.17 5.43
CA LYS A 255 1.68 -38.23 4.47
C LYS A 255 2.75 -37.32 3.88
N THR A 256 2.67 -37.08 2.58
CA THR A 256 3.49 -36.06 1.93
C THR A 256 2.95 -34.68 2.31
N MET A 257 3.81 -33.87 2.88
CA MET A 257 3.57 -32.44 3.18
C MET A 257 4.55 -31.61 2.36
N TYR A 258 4.37 -30.30 2.37
CA TYR A 258 5.20 -29.42 1.54
C TYR A 258 5.72 -28.24 2.36
N ASP A 259 7.02 -27.99 2.24
CA ASP A 259 7.60 -26.72 2.61
C ASP A 259 7.57 -25.82 1.38
N MET A 260 7.04 -24.59 1.53
CA MET A 260 6.79 -23.67 0.43
C MET A 260 7.45 -22.31 0.66
N TRP A 261 7.81 -21.66 -0.44
CA TRP A 261 8.37 -20.31 -0.45
C TRP A 261 7.70 -19.47 -1.53
N ILE A 262 7.51 -18.19 -1.25
CA ILE A 262 7.07 -17.19 -2.20
C ILE A 262 8.08 -16.06 -2.19
N GLY A 263 8.61 -15.70 -3.34
CA GLY A 263 9.56 -14.62 -3.49
C GLY A 263 9.18 -13.65 -4.59
N GLY A 264 9.33 -12.36 -4.31
CA GLY A 264 9.17 -11.30 -5.30
C GLY A 264 10.52 -10.80 -5.79
N GLU A 265 10.60 -10.34 -7.03
CA GLU A 265 11.80 -9.74 -7.60
C GLU A 265 12.30 -8.59 -6.71
N ASN A 266 13.60 -8.53 -6.43
CA ASN A 266 14.23 -7.56 -5.52
C ASN A 266 13.68 -7.59 -4.07
N GLY A 267 13.16 -8.72 -3.62
CA GLY A 267 12.68 -8.90 -2.24
C GLY A 267 11.37 -8.21 -1.91
N VAL A 268 10.67 -7.66 -2.90
CA VAL A 268 9.38 -7.02 -2.71
C VAL A 268 8.28 -7.92 -3.22
N LEU A 269 7.29 -8.18 -2.37
CA LEU A 269 6.12 -8.97 -2.69
C LEU A 269 4.89 -8.12 -2.46
N GLN A 270 4.16 -7.80 -3.51
CA GLN A 270 2.93 -7.02 -3.45
C GLN A 270 1.70 -7.91 -3.61
N THR A 271 0.59 -7.47 -3.05
CA THR A 271 -0.72 -8.03 -3.37
C THR A 271 -1.48 -7.05 -4.24
N GLY A 272 -2.39 -7.55 -5.06
CA GLY A 272 -3.40 -6.69 -5.68
C GLY A 272 -4.34 -6.08 -4.63
N THR A 273 -5.34 -5.35 -5.07
CA THR A 273 -6.31 -4.69 -4.18
C THR A 273 -7.17 -5.66 -3.37
N ASN A 274 -7.24 -6.92 -3.78
CA ASN A 274 -8.04 -7.96 -3.13
C ASN A 274 -7.15 -9.12 -2.65
N ALA A 275 -6.94 -9.22 -1.35
CA ALA A 275 -6.23 -10.31 -0.69
C ALA A 275 -7.18 -11.29 0.04
N SER A 276 -8.47 -11.32 -0.38
CA SER A 276 -9.46 -12.20 0.24
C SER A 276 -9.06 -13.67 0.15
N GLY A 277 -8.97 -14.34 1.30
CA GLY A 277 -8.66 -15.76 1.40
C GLY A 277 -7.22 -16.15 1.03
N MET A 278 -6.33 -15.21 0.81
CA MET A 278 -4.96 -15.47 0.29
C MET A 278 -4.21 -16.54 1.10
N PHE A 279 -4.21 -16.43 2.40
CA PHE A 279 -3.59 -17.38 3.33
C PHE A 279 -4.62 -18.15 4.16
N ALA A 280 -5.83 -18.34 3.63
CA ALA A 280 -6.86 -19.14 4.31
C ALA A 280 -6.54 -20.64 4.28
N TYR A 281 -7.08 -21.37 5.24
CA TYR A 281 -6.99 -22.84 5.36
C TYR A 281 -5.57 -23.39 5.55
N LEU A 282 -4.63 -22.60 6.08
CA LEU A 282 -3.30 -23.07 6.43
C LEU A 282 -3.36 -23.86 7.77
N THR A 283 -3.83 -25.10 7.71
CA THR A 283 -4.16 -25.89 8.91
C THR A 283 -2.96 -26.48 9.61
N ASN A 284 -1.79 -26.54 8.95
CA ASN A 284 -0.56 -27.11 9.50
C ASN A 284 0.59 -26.10 9.61
N VAL A 285 0.41 -24.88 9.10
CA VAL A 285 1.41 -23.81 9.24
C VAL A 285 1.30 -23.19 10.63
N GLU A 286 2.33 -23.32 11.45
CA GLU A 286 2.32 -22.81 12.84
C GLU A 286 2.72 -21.35 12.96
N LYS A 287 3.62 -20.91 12.11
CA LYS A 287 4.13 -19.52 12.09
C LYS A 287 4.12 -18.99 10.67
N LEU A 288 3.74 -17.76 10.51
CA LEU A 288 3.72 -17.07 9.24
C LEU A 288 4.33 -15.67 9.41
N ASP A 289 5.45 -15.44 8.74
CA ASP A 289 6.13 -14.15 8.70
C ASP A 289 5.79 -13.46 7.38
N LEU A 290 5.05 -12.38 7.47
CA LEU A 290 4.61 -11.56 6.34
C LEU A 290 5.27 -10.17 6.35
N SER A 291 6.37 -9.99 7.07
CA SER A 291 7.08 -8.70 7.20
C SER A 291 7.55 -8.12 5.86
N LYS A 292 7.69 -8.97 4.83
CA LYS A 292 8.07 -8.56 3.46
C LYS A 292 6.89 -8.35 2.51
N LEU A 293 5.65 -8.56 2.97
CA LEU A 293 4.46 -8.39 2.14
C LEU A 293 4.03 -6.92 2.13
N ASP A 294 4.03 -6.28 0.97
CA ASP A 294 3.47 -4.94 0.78
C ASP A 294 1.94 -5.04 0.64
N THR A 295 1.24 -4.54 1.65
CA THR A 295 -0.23 -4.55 1.72
C THR A 295 -0.86 -3.19 1.44
N SER A 296 -0.07 -2.20 1.02
CA SER A 296 -0.50 -0.79 0.87
C SER A 296 -1.64 -0.57 -0.13
N TYR A 297 -1.81 -1.48 -1.08
CA TYR A 297 -2.86 -1.41 -2.11
C TYR A 297 -4.12 -2.21 -1.76
N ILE A 298 -4.10 -3.00 -0.68
CA ILE A 298 -5.23 -3.86 -0.33
C ILE A 298 -6.43 -3.02 0.12
N THR A 299 -7.58 -3.28 -0.48
CA THR A 299 -8.87 -2.74 -0.07
C THR A 299 -9.76 -3.79 0.60
N ASN A 300 -9.49 -5.07 0.36
CA ASN A 300 -10.26 -6.19 0.89
C ASN A 300 -9.35 -7.27 1.50
N MET A 301 -9.36 -7.37 2.83
CA MET A 301 -8.67 -8.41 3.61
C MET A 301 -9.63 -9.48 4.16
N SER A 302 -10.85 -9.56 3.62
CA SER A 302 -11.83 -10.55 4.11
C SER A 302 -11.28 -11.96 4.01
N ARG A 303 -11.42 -12.75 5.07
CA ARG A 303 -10.97 -14.15 5.12
C ARG A 303 -9.49 -14.40 4.86
N MET A 304 -8.64 -13.37 4.92
CA MET A 304 -7.22 -13.50 4.54
C MET A 304 -6.52 -14.69 5.24
N PHE A 305 -6.85 -14.93 6.51
CA PHE A 305 -6.35 -16.05 7.31
C PHE A 305 -7.47 -17.00 7.78
N TYR A 306 -8.62 -16.98 7.12
CA TYR A 306 -9.79 -17.76 7.49
C TYR A 306 -9.47 -19.26 7.60
N MET A 307 -9.88 -19.91 8.70
CA MET A 307 -9.65 -21.33 8.97
C MET A 307 -8.16 -21.78 8.95
N SER A 308 -7.23 -20.85 9.15
CA SER A 308 -5.81 -21.18 9.31
C SER A 308 -5.55 -21.62 10.75
N SER A 309 -6.16 -22.77 11.10
CA SER A 309 -6.22 -23.28 12.47
C SER A 309 -4.84 -23.75 12.99
N GLY A 310 -3.85 -23.94 12.13
CA GLY A 310 -2.46 -24.26 12.53
C GLY A 310 -1.72 -23.09 13.16
N LEU A 311 -2.08 -21.85 12.78
CA LEU A 311 -1.33 -20.65 13.17
C LEU A 311 -1.36 -20.45 14.68
N LYS A 312 -0.16 -20.42 15.29
CA LYS A 312 0.10 -20.07 16.69
C LYS A 312 0.54 -18.60 16.83
N SER A 313 1.23 -18.08 15.82
CA SER A 313 1.68 -16.70 15.74
C SER A 313 1.78 -16.24 14.28
N ILE A 314 1.60 -14.94 14.08
CA ILE A 314 1.72 -14.29 12.78
C ILE A 314 2.35 -12.91 12.96
N ASP A 315 3.32 -12.57 12.12
CA ASP A 315 3.93 -11.24 12.10
C ASP A 315 3.20 -10.36 11.05
N LEU A 316 2.53 -9.34 11.54
CA LEU A 316 1.79 -8.35 10.75
C LEU A 316 2.38 -6.94 10.91
N SER A 317 3.58 -6.82 11.49
CA SER A 317 4.20 -5.53 11.85
C SER A 317 4.35 -4.57 10.66
N ASN A 318 4.43 -5.10 9.44
CA ASN A 318 4.59 -4.32 8.22
C ASN A 318 3.26 -4.06 7.46
N PHE A 319 2.13 -4.51 7.99
CA PHE A 319 0.84 -4.34 7.31
C PHE A 319 0.42 -2.88 7.30
N ASN A 320 0.18 -2.37 6.11
CA ASN A 320 -0.50 -1.09 5.89
C ASN A 320 -1.97 -1.35 5.54
N THR A 321 -2.86 -1.04 6.47
CA THR A 321 -4.31 -1.26 6.30
C THR A 321 -5.10 0.00 5.97
N SER A 322 -4.42 1.13 5.73
CA SER A 322 -5.04 2.45 5.52
C SER A 322 -6.01 2.55 4.33
N ASN A 323 -5.98 1.57 3.41
CA ASN A 323 -6.91 1.47 2.28
C ASN A 323 -7.98 0.39 2.45
N VAL A 324 -7.94 -0.39 3.54
CA VAL A 324 -8.83 -1.53 3.73
C VAL A 324 -10.24 -1.08 4.10
N THR A 325 -11.23 -1.61 3.40
CA THR A 325 -12.66 -1.34 3.62
C THR A 325 -13.40 -2.53 4.22
N SER A 326 -12.85 -3.74 4.10
CA SER A 326 -13.47 -4.96 4.64
C SER A 326 -12.44 -5.89 5.29
N MET A 327 -12.71 -6.26 6.55
CA MET A 327 -11.95 -7.23 7.34
C MET A 327 -12.84 -8.40 7.81
N ASN A 328 -13.90 -8.70 7.05
CA ASN A 328 -14.82 -9.78 7.42
C ASN A 328 -14.10 -11.12 7.53
N TYR A 329 -14.26 -11.82 8.65
CA TYR A 329 -13.71 -13.16 8.90
C TYR A 329 -12.18 -13.27 8.77
N MET A 330 -11.44 -12.15 8.89
CA MET A 330 -10.01 -12.11 8.59
C MET A 330 -9.20 -13.16 9.36
N PHE A 331 -9.48 -13.34 10.66
CA PHE A 331 -8.84 -14.34 11.53
C PHE A 331 -9.83 -15.41 12.03
N SER A 332 -11.01 -15.50 11.42
CA SER A 332 -12.02 -16.49 11.87
C SER A 332 -11.48 -17.90 11.75
N GLU A 333 -11.74 -18.73 12.78
CA GLU A 333 -11.28 -20.13 12.91
C GLU A 333 -9.74 -20.27 13.02
N CYS A 334 -9.00 -19.22 13.39
CA CYS A 334 -7.60 -19.33 13.78
C CYS A 334 -7.51 -19.90 15.21
N ASN A 335 -7.86 -21.17 15.35
CA ASN A 335 -8.13 -21.82 16.64
C ASN A 335 -6.91 -21.87 17.57
N ASN A 336 -5.70 -21.97 17.04
CA ASN A 336 -4.45 -22.08 17.80
C ASN A 336 -3.76 -20.73 18.05
N LEU A 337 -4.29 -19.63 17.54
CA LEU A 337 -3.72 -18.30 17.71
C LEU A 337 -3.76 -17.90 19.19
N LEU A 338 -2.60 -17.59 19.78
CA LEU A 338 -2.43 -17.31 21.21
C LEU A 338 -2.48 -15.80 21.49
N SER A 339 -1.89 -15.02 20.62
CA SER A 339 -1.82 -13.56 20.68
C SER A 339 -1.81 -12.99 19.27
N LEU A 340 -2.17 -11.72 19.15
CA LEU A 340 -2.22 -11.01 17.88
C LEU A 340 -1.91 -9.53 18.13
N ASP A 341 -0.84 -9.03 17.50
CA ASP A 341 -0.50 -7.60 17.52
C ASP A 341 -1.13 -6.91 16.31
N LEU A 342 -2.03 -5.98 16.58
CA LEU A 342 -2.75 -5.17 15.58
C LEU A 342 -2.51 -3.67 15.80
N SER A 343 -1.47 -3.31 16.55
CA SER A 343 -1.18 -1.92 16.94
C SER A 343 -0.94 -0.98 15.75
N ASN A 344 -0.50 -1.51 14.61
CA ASN A 344 -0.28 -0.77 13.38
C ASN A 344 -1.52 -0.70 12.44
N PHE A 345 -2.65 -1.33 12.81
CA PHE A 345 -3.82 -1.35 11.94
C PHE A 345 -4.57 -0.01 11.94
N ASP A 346 -4.68 0.62 10.78
CA ASP A 346 -5.60 1.72 10.52
C ASP A 346 -6.94 1.16 10.01
N THR A 347 -7.97 1.28 10.83
CA THR A 347 -9.32 0.81 10.50
C THR A 347 -10.28 1.92 10.10
N SER A 348 -9.79 3.13 9.88
CA SER A 348 -10.61 4.33 9.63
C SER A 348 -11.51 4.23 8.40
N LYS A 349 -11.16 3.40 7.40
CA LYS A 349 -11.98 3.15 6.20
C LYS A 349 -12.81 1.87 6.28
N VAL A 350 -12.66 1.07 7.32
CA VAL A 350 -13.34 -0.22 7.43
C VAL A 350 -14.84 -0.02 7.71
N THR A 351 -15.68 -0.68 6.91
CA THR A 351 -17.13 -0.60 7.03
C THR A 351 -17.77 -1.87 7.59
N ALA A 352 -17.05 -2.99 7.58
CA ALA A 352 -17.56 -4.28 8.06
C ALA A 352 -16.44 -5.12 8.69
N MET A 353 -16.73 -5.66 9.91
CA MET A 353 -15.86 -6.52 10.71
C MET A 353 -16.59 -7.80 11.15
N VAL A 354 -17.45 -8.34 10.26
CA VAL A 354 -18.25 -9.55 10.56
C VAL A 354 -17.31 -10.71 10.86
N GLY A 355 -17.49 -11.33 12.03
CA GLY A 355 -16.74 -12.53 12.43
C GLY A 355 -15.23 -12.41 12.43
N MET A 356 -14.65 -11.20 12.56
CA MET A 356 -13.21 -10.98 12.36
C MET A 356 -12.34 -11.91 13.22
N PHE A 357 -12.76 -12.20 14.46
CA PHE A 357 -12.07 -13.11 15.39
C PHE A 357 -12.95 -14.32 15.77
N MET A 358 -13.97 -14.63 14.99
CA MET A 358 -14.90 -15.73 15.27
C MET A 358 -14.13 -17.05 15.43
N ASN A 359 -14.40 -17.81 16.51
CA ASN A 359 -13.73 -19.08 16.84
C ASN A 359 -12.21 -18.99 17.04
N CYS A 360 -11.64 -17.83 17.40
CA CYS A 360 -10.27 -17.74 17.92
C CYS A 360 -10.25 -18.29 19.37
N ILE A 361 -10.45 -19.61 19.52
CA ILE A 361 -10.78 -20.24 20.82
C ILE A 361 -9.66 -20.18 21.84
N ASN A 362 -8.39 -20.03 21.40
CA ASN A 362 -7.21 -19.96 22.26
C ASN A 362 -6.68 -18.54 22.47
N LEU A 363 -7.25 -17.54 21.78
CA LEU A 363 -6.85 -16.13 21.94
C LEU A 363 -7.23 -15.65 23.34
N LYS A 364 -6.24 -15.22 24.12
CA LYS A 364 -6.42 -14.84 25.52
C LYS A 364 -6.54 -13.35 25.74
N GLU A 365 -5.76 -12.59 24.99
CA GLU A 365 -5.65 -11.14 25.08
C GLU A 365 -5.75 -10.55 23.67
N LEU A 366 -6.41 -9.41 23.54
CA LEU A 366 -6.56 -8.70 22.29
C LEU A 366 -6.69 -7.20 22.56
N ASP A 367 -5.71 -6.43 22.10
CA ASP A 367 -5.75 -4.98 22.19
C ASP A 367 -6.30 -4.39 20.87
N LEU A 368 -7.40 -3.68 20.97
CA LEU A 368 -8.07 -2.99 19.87
C LEU A 368 -8.22 -1.49 20.15
N SER A 369 -7.42 -0.94 21.06
CA SER A 369 -7.50 0.46 21.49
C SER A 369 -7.25 1.46 20.35
N ASN A 370 -6.50 1.06 19.32
CA ASN A 370 -6.22 1.85 18.11
C ASN A 370 -7.33 1.75 17.05
N PHE A 371 -8.32 0.87 17.21
CA PHE A 371 -9.35 0.69 16.17
C PHE A 371 -10.30 1.89 16.10
N ASN A 372 -10.39 2.48 14.91
CA ASN A 372 -11.41 3.47 14.56
C ASN A 372 -12.61 2.75 13.94
N THR A 373 -13.72 2.70 14.68
CA THR A 373 -14.93 2.00 14.23
C THR A 373 -16.04 2.94 13.75
N SER A 374 -15.76 4.23 13.60
CA SER A 374 -16.73 5.26 13.22
C SER A 374 -17.43 5.04 11.87
N ASN A 375 -16.87 4.20 11.01
CA ASN A 375 -17.46 3.82 9.72
C ASN A 375 -18.03 2.41 9.71
N VAL A 376 -17.88 1.63 10.79
CA VAL A 376 -18.33 0.25 10.84
C VAL A 376 -19.83 0.16 11.04
N THR A 377 -20.49 -0.59 10.16
CA THR A 377 -21.94 -0.81 10.20
C THR A 377 -22.33 -2.20 10.68
N ASN A 378 -21.41 -3.17 10.62
CA ASN A 378 -21.71 -4.57 10.95
C ASN A 378 -20.54 -5.23 11.71
N MET A 379 -20.80 -5.66 12.95
CA MET A 379 -19.89 -6.41 13.82
C MET A 379 -20.50 -7.76 14.24
N GLN A 380 -21.39 -8.33 13.42
CA GLN A 380 -21.97 -9.64 13.71
C GLN A 380 -20.91 -10.68 13.98
N SER A 381 -21.06 -11.46 15.07
CA SER A 381 -20.18 -12.56 15.45
C SER A 381 -18.69 -12.21 15.61
N MET A 382 -18.33 -10.93 15.80
CA MET A 382 -16.93 -10.49 15.77
C MET A 382 -16.05 -11.27 16.75
N PHE A 383 -16.56 -11.59 17.94
CA PHE A 383 -15.87 -12.38 18.98
C PHE A 383 -16.60 -13.70 19.30
N TYR A 384 -17.44 -14.18 18.39
CA TYR A 384 -18.20 -15.42 18.61
C TYR A 384 -17.26 -16.58 18.95
N GLN A 385 -17.50 -17.26 20.11
CA GLN A 385 -16.69 -18.37 20.63
C GLN A 385 -15.19 -18.04 20.87
N CYS A 386 -14.84 -16.82 21.19
CA CYS A 386 -13.52 -16.52 21.75
C CYS A 386 -13.46 -17.01 23.21
N ARG A 387 -13.37 -18.35 23.37
CA ARG A 387 -13.63 -19.04 24.65
C ARG A 387 -12.61 -18.74 25.74
N ARG A 388 -11.37 -18.36 25.37
CA ARG A 388 -10.27 -18.07 26.33
C ARG A 388 -10.03 -16.57 26.51
N LEU A 389 -10.73 -15.71 25.80
CA LEU A 389 -10.59 -14.25 25.93
C LEU A 389 -11.04 -13.83 27.34
N GLU A 390 -10.12 -13.25 28.10
CA GLU A 390 -10.34 -12.86 29.51
C GLU A 390 -10.69 -11.38 29.64
N ASP A 391 -9.95 -10.53 28.95
CA ASP A 391 -10.10 -9.09 29.02
C ASP A 391 -10.32 -8.52 27.61
N LEU A 392 -11.33 -7.67 27.45
CA LEU A 392 -11.66 -7.04 26.18
C LEU A 392 -12.03 -5.57 26.40
N ASN A 393 -11.15 -4.69 25.94
CA ASN A 393 -11.36 -3.24 25.98
C ASN A 393 -11.83 -2.74 24.60
N LEU A 394 -13.11 -2.33 24.55
CA LEU A 394 -13.74 -1.68 23.40
C LEU A 394 -14.17 -0.24 23.75
N GLY A 395 -13.53 0.36 24.76
CA GLY A 395 -13.84 1.71 25.21
C GLY A 395 -13.58 2.81 24.17
N SER A 396 -12.79 2.51 23.14
CA SER A 396 -12.55 3.41 21.99
C SER A 396 -13.61 3.27 20.86
N PHE A 397 -14.48 2.25 20.91
CA PHE A 397 -15.39 1.94 19.81
C PHE A 397 -16.51 2.98 19.67
N ASP A 398 -16.62 3.57 18.51
CA ASP A 398 -17.77 4.37 18.08
C ASP A 398 -18.81 3.43 17.42
N THR A 399 -19.98 3.34 18.04
CA THR A 399 -21.07 2.50 17.58
C THR A 399 -22.21 3.29 16.89
N SER A 400 -21.97 4.56 16.57
CA SER A 400 -23.00 5.49 16.05
C SER A 400 -23.60 5.04 14.71
N LYS A 401 -22.83 4.38 13.85
CA LYS A 401 -23.28 3.81 12.57
C LYS A 401 -23.59 2.32 12.63
N LEU A 402 -23.42 1.69 13.77
CA LEU A 402 -23.54 0.24 13.89
C LEU A 402 -25.01 -0.20 13.81
N THR A 403 -25.30 -1.12 12.89
CA THR A 403 -26.66 -1.62 12.65
C THR A 403 -26.89 -3.03 13.20
N THR A 404 -25.84 -3.85 13.31
CA THR A 404 -25.97 -5.23 13.79
C THR A 404 -24.77 -5.70 14.61
N ILE A 405 -25.09 -6.38 15.72
CA ILE A 405 -24.16 -7.04 16.65
C ILE A 405 -24.62 -8.47 16.98
N ASN A 406 -25.36 -9.11 16.08
CA ASN A 406 -25.85 -10.47 16.33
C ASN A 406 -24.70 -11.38 16.75
N TYR A 407 -24.85 -12.08 17.86
CA TYR A 407 -23.88 -13.05 18.40
C TYR A 407 -22.49 -12.49 18.71
N ILE A 408 -22.33 -11.17 18.87
CA ILE A 408 -21.00 -10.51 18.93
C ILE A 408 -20.08 -11.13 20.00
N PHE A 409 -20.59 -11.41 21.22
CA PHE A 409 -19.82 -12.02 22.32
C PHE A 409 -20.33 -13.42 22.68
N ASN A 410 -21.11 -14.05 21.79
CA ASN A 410 -21.70 -15.35 22.09
C ASN A 410 -20.63 -16.40 22.38
N ASN A 411 -20.75 -17.08 23.54
CA ASN A 411 -19.80 -18.06 24.04
C ASN A 411 -18.37 -17.54 24.36
N CYS A 412 -18.23 -16.27 24.72
CA CYS A 412 -17.01 -15.76 25.37
C CYS A 412 -16.99 -16.15 26.87
N ILE A 413 -16.89 -17.44 27.14
CA ILE A 413 -17.12 -18.04 28.47
C ILE A 413 -16.06 -17.75 29.52
N SER A 414 -14.90 -17.22 29.13
CA SER A 414 -13.82 -16.86 30.07
C SER A 414 -13.71 -15.37 30.33
N LEU A 415 -14.59 -14.57 29.71
CA LEU A 415 -14.53 -13.11 29.82
C LEU A 415 -14.71 -12.69 31.28
N LYS A 416 -13.74 -11.93 31.80
CA LYS A 416 -13.70 -11.39 33.15
C LYS A 416 -14.01 -9.90 33.17
N ASN A 417 -13.45 -9.17 32.17
CA ASN A 417 -13.66 -7.74 32.03
C ASN A 417 -14.06 -7.40 30.59
N LEU A 418 -15.14 -6.66 30.45
CA LEU A 418 -15.61 -6.13 29.16
C LEU A 418 -15.81 -4.62 29.31
N ASP A 419 -14.99 -3.84 28.65
CA ASP A 419 -15.11 -2.38 28.64
C ASP A 419 -15.78 -1.91 27.35
N ILE A 420 -17.01 -1.42 27.48
CA ILE A 420 -17.81 -0.85 26.40
C ILE A 420 -18.34 0.54 26.78
N ARG A 421 -17.55 1.28 27.59
CA ARG A 421 -17.97 2.54 28.21
C ARG A 421 -18.42 3.62 27.22
N ASN A 422 -17.98 3.60 25.97
CA ASN A 422 -18.40 4.57 24.97
C ASN A 422 -19.43 4.00 23.98
N ALA A 423 -19.68 2.70 24.02
CA ALA A 423 -20.61 2.05 23.12
C ALA A 423 -22.08 2.26 23.55
N GLU A 424 -22.97 2.43 22.59
CA GLU A 424 -24.42 2.50 22.78
C GLU A 424 -25.08 1.30 22.12
N LEU A 425 -24.78 0.10 22.63
CA LEU A 425 -25.24 -1.17 22.05
C LEU A 425 -26.74 -1.38 22.19
N SER A 426 -27.37 -0.73 23.18
CA SER A 426 -28.84 -0.71 23.31
C SER A 426 -29.55 -0.11 22.10
N LYS A 427 -28.88 0.83 21.38
CA LYS A 427 -29.43 1.51 20.20
C LYS A 427 -29.29 0.72 18.90
N VAL A 428 -28.45 -0.31 18.88
CA VAL A 428 -28.22 -1.12 17.67
C VAL A 428 -29.50 -1.86 17.28
N GLN A 429 -29.83 -1.86 15.99
CA GLN A 429 -31.11 -2.38 15.50
C GLN A 429 -31.19 -3.91 15.60
N SER A 430 -30.16 -4.62 15.15
CA SER A 430 -30.14 -6.09 15.15
C SER A 430 -29.13 -6.62 16.17
N LYS A 431 -29.61 -7.30 17.19
CA LYS A 431 -28.85 -7.78 18.36
C LYS A 431 -29.37 -9.12 18.89
N ILE A 432 -29.31 -10.15 18.04
CA ILE A 432 -29.75 -11.50 18.40
C ILE A 432 -28.68 -12.14 19.30
N VAL A 433 -29.11 -12.53 20.52
CA VAL A 433 -28.30 -13.20 21.57
C VAL A 433 -26.83 -12.73 21.66
N PRO A 434 -26.61 -11.43 21.80
CA PRO A 434 -25.24 -10.89 21.68
C PRO A 434 -24.31 -11.31 22.83
N TYR A 435 -24.87 -11.64 24.02
CA TYR A 435 -24.13 -11.92 25.25
C TYR A 435 -24.30 -13.33 25.78
N TYR A 436 -24.85 -14.25 25.00
CA TYR A 436 -25.03 -15.63 25.45
C TYR A 436 -23.68 -16.29 25.80
N GLY A 437 -23.59 -16.86 26.99
CA GLY A 437 -22.40 -17.54 27.50
C GLY A 437 -21.40 -16.63 28.21
N ILE A 438 -21.60 -15.31 28.26
CA ILE A 438 -20.89 -14.46 29.20
C ILE A 438 -21.28 -14.84 30.61
N LYS A 439 -20.30 -15.06 31.49
CA LYS A 439 -20.54 -15.37 32.89
C LYS A 439 -21.14 -14.16 33.62
N ASN A 440 -22.03 -14.40 34.55
CA ASN A 440 -22.57 -13.37 35.42
C ASN A 440 -21.56 -12.75 36.38
N THR A 441 -20.38 -13.37 36.53
CA THR A 441 -19.25 -12.86 37.31
C THR A 441 -18.36 -11.88 36.55
N ALA A 442 -18.59 -11.68 35.25
CA ALA A 442 -17.83 -10.74 34.44
C ALA A 442 -18.11 -9.29 34.87
N THR A 443 -17.09 -8.48 35.00
CA THR A 443 -17.21 -7.03 35.22
C THR A 443 -17.40 -6.34 33.88
N ILE A 444 -18.46 -5.55 33.75
CA ILE A 444 -18.79 -4.87 32.49
C ILE A 444 -18.89 -3.37 32.75
N TYR A 445 -18.08 -2.62 32.02
CA TYR A 445 -18.06 -1.16 32.09
C TYR A 445 -18.91 -0.57 30.98
N VAL A 446 -19.91 0.22 31.35
CA VAL A 446 -20.92 0.77 30.44
C VAL A 446 -21.00 2.28 30.54
N LYS A 447 -21.56 2.93 29.51
CA LYS A 447 -21.68 4.38 29.36
C LYS A 447 -22.64 5.03 30.36
N ASN A 448 -23.81 4.42 30.59
CA ASN A 448 -24.92 5.02 31.33
C ASN A 448 -25.90 3.96 31.86
N SER A 449 -26.94 4.43 32.55
CA SER A 449 -28.01 3.56 33.10
C SER A 449 -28.78 2.80 32.03
N THR A 450 -28.99 3.37 30.86
CA THR A 450 -29.69 2.67 29.77
C THR A 450 -28.90 1.44 29.30
N GLU A 451 -27.57 1.60 29.12
CA GLU A 451 -26.71 0.46 28.76
C GLU A 451 -26.63 -0.56 29.91
N LYS A 452 -26.62 -0.09 31.19
CA LYS A 452 -26.64 -0.99 32.36
C LYS A 452 -27.89 -1.87 32.36
N GLU A 453 -29.08 -1.29 32.22
CA GLU A 453 -30.33 -2.04 32.15
C GLU A 453 -30.39 -2.97 30.93
N TYR A 454 -29.86 -2.54 29.81
CA TYR A 454 -29.75 -3.38 28.63
C TYR A 454 -28.86 -4.60 28.89
N MET A 455 -27.69 -4.46 29.53
CA MET A 455 -26.82 -5.57 29.91
C MET A 455 -27.50 -6.53 30.88
N LYS A 456 -28.18 -6.01 31.94
CA LYS A 456 -28.92 -6.80 32.90
C LYS A 456 -29.99 -7.67 32.23
N SER A 457 -30.66 -7.13 31.23
CA SER A 457 -31.73 -7.83 30.52
C SER A 457 -31.24 -8.91 29.55
N ASN A 458 -29.97 -8.86 29.13
CA ASN A 458 -29.39 -9.70 28.06
C ASN A 458 -28.34 -10.70 28.55
N ILE A 459 -27.84 -10.57 29.78
CA ILE A 459 -26.90 -11.50 30.40
C ILE A 459 -27.66 -12.34 31.45
N SER A 460 -27.62 -13.67 31.27
CA SER A 460 -28.33 -14.61 32.18
C SER A 460 -27.82 -14.49 33.62
N ASN A 461 -28.71 -14.22 34.56
CA ASN A 461 -28.40 -14.04 35.99
C ASN A 461 -27.31 -12.94 36.24
N ALA A 462 -27.33 -11.86 35.46
CA ALA A 462 -26.42 -10.75 35.64
C ALA A 462 -26.44 -10.23 37.07
N ILE A 463 -25.24 -10.04 37.66
CA ILE A 463 -25.07 -9.42 38.97
C ILE A 463 -24.97 -7.90 38.74
N GLU A 464 -25.89 -7.15 39.32
CA GLU A 464 -26.00 -5.70 39.09
C GLU A 464 -24.73 -4.94 39.46
N ASP A 465 -24.06 -5.36 40.56
CA ASP A 465 -22.84 -4.74 41.05
C ASP A 465 -21.62 -4.96 40.09
N ASN A 466 -21.69 -5.97 39.23
CA ASN A 466 -20.68 -6.24 38.23
C ASN A 466 -20.87 -5.40 36.95
N ILE A 467 -21.96 -4.67 36.82
CA ILE A 467 -22.22 -3.77 35.70
C ILE A 467 -22.01 -2.33 36.17
N ILE A 468 -20.87 -1.77 35.82
CA ILE A 468 -20.34 -0.51 36.35
C ILE A 468 -20.53 0.61 35.34
N ILE A 469 -21.22 1.68 35.75
CA ILE A 469 -21.33 2.89 34.93
C ILE A 469 -20.04 3.70 35.13
N ILE A 470 -19.36 3.97 34.03
CA ILE A 470 -18.21 4.89 34.02
C ILE A 470 -18.69 6.18 33.35
N ASN A 471 -18.89 7.21 34.18
CA ASN A 471 -19.11 8.56 33.65
C ASN A 471 -17.81 9.05 33.01
N GLY A 472 -17.84 9.33 31.71
CA GLY A 472 -16.73 9.89 30.96
C GLY A 472 -16.44 11.32 31.32
#